data_59ce876d42dd7c1686aca6a9d73936ca
#
_entry.id   59ce876d42dd7c1686aca6a9d73936ca
#
_cell.length_a   1.000
_cell.length_b   1.000
_cell.length_c   1.000
_cell.angle_alpha   90.00
_cell.angle_beta   90.00
_cell.angle_gamma   90.00
#
_symmetry.space_group_name_H-M   'P 1'
#
loop_
_entity.id
_entity.type
_entity.pdbx_description
1 polymer ?
#
loop_
_entity_poly.entity_id
_entity_poly.type
_entity_poly.pdbx_seq_one_letter_code
_entity_poly.pdbx_strand_id
1 'polypeptide(L)'
;MELRQLRSFVAVAEELHFRRAADRLHLAQPSVSQQIRTLEAELGVRLFERNRRGAVLTPAGVALLAEARELLSRADRAAAVVRATGAGERGRLRMSLTRSLTGGVAGAIVSAYRSRYPDVDLALSLGTTMLHVEQLHAGEIDVGFVRPPLWEPGLDELVLGREPMVCVLPRGHRLTRRTTVRPADLRDEPLVWWPEEHGPGAWREVRREVCGDPPWPPLARAEPEEERIVTAVAEGAGISFIMLERSRSLRIPGAVYRRFAPPEPTMGIAIAWRRGDNLPTVARLRELAAEVARRDGEAIRNG
;
A
#
# COMPACT_ATOMS: atom_id res chain seq x y z
N MET A 1 16.42 -23.41 -33.37
CA MET A 1 16.60 -23.89 -31.98
C MET A 1 15.45 -23.35 -31.12
N GLU A 2 14.64 -24.21 -30.50
CA GLU A 2 13.44 -23.89 -29.74
C GLU A 2 13.62 -24.27 -28.27
N LEU A 3 12.98 -23.56 -27.34
CA LEU A 3 13.06 -23.88 -25.90
C LEU A 3 12.59 -25.31 -25.57
N ARG A 4 11.61 -25.84 -26.30
CA ARG A 4 11.17 -27.24 -26.14
C ARG A 4 12.24 -28.25 -26.51
N GLN A 5 13.04 -27.98 -27.54
CA GLN A 5 14.18 -28.82 -27.94
C GLN A 5 15.29 -28.80 -26.88
N LEU A 6 15.58 -27.61 -26.33
CA LEU A 6 16.52 -27.47 -25.22
C LEU A 6 16.08 -28.20 -23.95
N ARG A 7 14.76 -28.14 -23.62
CA ARG A 7 14.23 -28.92 -22.48
C ARG A 7 14.40 -30.41 -22.67
N SER A 8 14.11 -30.93 -23.89
CA SER A 8 14.33 -32.34 -24.21
C SER A 8 15.81 -32.70 -24.20
N PHE A 9 16.70 -31.84 -24.69
CA PHE A 9 18.13 -32.03 -24.65
C PHE A 9 18.65 -32.12 -23.20
N VAL A 10 18.29 -31.17 -22.33
CA VAL A 10 18.74 -31.16 -20.92
C VAL A 10 18.20 -32.40 -20.21
N ALA A 11 16.96 -32.78 -20.41
CA ALA A 11 16.40 -33.99 -19.79
C ALA A 11 17.13 -35.27 -20.21
N VAL A 12 17.45 -35.43 -21.52
CA VAL A 12 18.22 -36.58 -21.98
C VAL A 12 19.67 -36.52 -21.44
N ALA A 13 20.28 -35.36 -21.36
CA ALA A 13 21.63 -35.17 -20.83
C ALA A 13 21.74 -35.55 -19.33
N GLU A 14 20.68 -35.28 -18.54
CA GLU A 14 20.64 -35.60 -17.12
C GLU A 14 20.30 -37.07 -16.86
N GLU A 15 19.36 -37.63 -17.63
CA GLU A 15 18.95 -39.03 -17.48
C GLU A 15 19.89 -40.03 -18.18
N LEU A 16 20.68 -39.56 -19.14
CA LEU A 16 21.51 -40.41 -20.05
C LEU A 16 20.68 -41.52 -20.69
N HIS A 17 19.37 -41.37 -20.77
CA HIS A 17 18.42 -42.37 -21.29
C HIS A 17 17.16 -41.72 -21.85
N PHE A 18 16.94 -41.90 -23.17
CA PHE A 18 15.83 -41.27 -23.89
C PHE A 18 14.43 -41.60 -23.33
N ARG A 19 14.22 -42.84 -22.87
CA ARG A 19 12.92 -43.25 -22.30
C ARG A 19 12.69 -42.56 -20.96
N ARG A 20 13.66 -42.57 -20.01
CA ARG A 20 13.53 -41.88 -18.72
C ARG A 20 13.33 -40.39 -18.90
N ALA A 21 14.03 -39.76 -19.84
CA ALA A 21 13.83 -38.35 -20.16
C ALA A 21 12.43 -38.08 -20.70
N ALA A 22 11.87 -38.97 -21.53
CA ALA A 22 10.52 -38.84 -22.02
C ALA A 22 9.48 -39.00 -20.90
N ASP A 23 9.66 -40.00 -20.02
CA ASP A 23 8.80 -40.20 -18.86
C ASP A 23 8.80 -38.96 -17.93
N ARG A 24 9.98 -38.38 -17.66
CA ARG A 24 10.15 -37.14 -16.86
C ARG A 24 9.46 -35.92 -17.48
N LEU A 25 9.45 -35.83 -18.82
CA LEU A 25 8.82 -34.74 -19.55
C LEU A 25 7.34 -34.98 -19.86
N HIS A 26 6.79 -36.14 -19.48
CA HIS A 26 5.45 -36.59 -19.83
C HIS A 26 5.21 -36.60 -21.36
N LEU A 27 6.22 -37.03 -22.13
CA LEU A 27 6.19 -37.10 -23.58
C LEU A 27 6.41 -38.54 -24.06
N ALA A 28 5.99 -38.83 -25.29
CA ALA A 28 6.35 -40.07 -25.99
C ALA A 28 7.85 -40.05 -26.35
N GLN A 29 8.55 -41.16 -26.13
CA GLN A 29 9.99 -41.28 -26.45
C GLN A 29 10.33 -40.96 -27.94
N PRO A 30 9.51 -41.31 -28.94
CA PRO A 30 9.73 -40.86 -30.33
C PRO A 30 9.77 -39.33 -30.47
N SER A 31 8.91 -38.60 -29.72
CA SER A 31 8.85 -37.13 -29.74
C SER A 31 10.15 -36.52 -29.23
N VAL A 32 10.65 -37.00 -28.08
CA VAL A 32 11.94 -36.54 -27.53
C VAL A 32 13.07 -36.83 -28.52
N SER A 33 13.12 -38.05 -29.08
CA SER A 33 14.12 -38.41 -30.09
C SER A 33 14.06 -37.55 -31.34
N GLN A 34 12.87 -37.15 -31.77
CA GLN A 34 12.69 -36.27 -32.94
C GLN A 34 13.18 -34.86 -32.62
N GLN A 35 12.87 -34.31 -31.42
CA GLN A 35 13.30 -32.98 -30.98
C GLN A 35 14.84 -32.90 -30.93
N ILE A 36 15.50 -33.94 -30.41
CA ILE A 36 16.98 -34.01 -30.39
C ILE A 36 17.54 -34.06 -31.82
N ARG A 37 17.01 -34.91 -32.69
CA ARG A 37 17.47 -34.99 -34.09
C ARG A 37 17.31 -33.65 -34.82
N THR A 38 16.19 -32.94 -34.62
CA THR A 38 15.97 -31.62 -35.20
C THR A 38 17.00 -30.62 -34.68
N LEU A 39 17.29 -30.63 -33.38
CA LEU A 39 18.27 -29.75 -32.75
C LEU A 39 19.71 -30.04 -33.31
N GLU A 40 20.10 -31.32 -33.40
CA GLU A 40 21.38 -31.72 -33.97
C GLU A 40 21.49 -31.32 -35.44
N ALA A 41 20.41 -31.45 -36.22
CA ALA A 41 20.36 -31.04 -37.61
C ALA A 41 20.51 -29.52 -37.78
N GLU A 42 19.84 -28.73 -36.94
CA GLU A 42 19.95 -27.26 -36.95
C GLU A 42 21.37 -26.78 -36.57
N LEU A 43 22.02 -27.46 -35.62
CA LEU A 43 23.36 -27.11 -35.14
C LEU A 43 24.48 -27.71 -36.01
N GLY A 44 24.15 -28.67 -36.90
CA GLY A 44 25.10 -29.34 -37.76
C GLY A 44 26.06 -30.29 -37.04
N VAL A 45 25.81 -30.61 -35.76
CA VAL A 45 26.67 -31.46 -34.95
C VAL A 45 25.82 -32.44 -34.12
N ARG A 46 26.40 -33.60 -33.79
CA ARG A 46 25.76 -34.53 -32.84
C ARG A 46 26.03 -34.08 -31.43
N LEU A 47 24.99 -34.17 -30.62
CA LEU A 47 25.02 -33.82 -29.18
C LEU A 47 25.12 -35.08 -28.30
N PHE A 48 24.65 -36.23 -28.83
CA PHE A 48 24.72 -37.53 -28.15
C PHE A 48 25.33 -38.62 -29.05
N GLU A 49 26.10 -39.47 -28.41
CA GLU A 49 26.46 -40.80 -28.91
C GLU A 49 25.52 -41.84 -28.28
N ARG A 50 25.00 -42.74 -29.12
CA ARG A 50 24.14 -43.85 -28.65
C ARG A 50 24.96 -45.10 -28.47
N ASN A 51 24.89 -45.72 -27.32
CA ASN A 51 25.48 -47.01 -27.06
C ASN A 51 24.43 -48.00 -26.49
N ARG A 52 24.82 -49.26 -26.27
CA ARG A 52 23.93 -50.31 -25.77
C ARG A 52 23.42 -50.03 -24.34
N ARG A 53 24.00 -49.11 -23.61
CA ARG A 53 23.66 -48.73 -22.23
C ARG A 53 22.89 -47.41 -22.11
N GLY A 54 22.65 -46.68 -23.22
CA GLY A 54 21.93 -45.41 -23.21
C GLY A 54 22.55 -44.36 -24.13
N ALA A 55 22.62 -43.11 -23.68
CA ALA A 55 23.17 -41.97 -24.38
C ALA A 55 24.35 -41.39 -23.59
N VAL A 56 25.38 -40.92 -24.32
CA VAL A 56 26.52 -40.20 -23.75
C VAL A 56 26.63 -38.88 -24.47
N LEU A 57 26.93 -37.81 -23.75
CA LEU A 57 27.17 -36.48 -24.35
C LEU A 57 28.44 -36.49 -25.18
N THR A 58 28.36 -35.88 -26.36
CA THR A 58 29.54 -35.50 -27.12
C THR A 58 30.20 -34.25 -26.48
N PRO A 59 31.43 -33.86 -26.86
CA PRO A 59 32.02 -32.58 -26.47
C PRO A 59 31.11 -31.38 -26.79
N ALA A 60 30.45 -31.39 -27.96
CA ALA A 60 29.46 -30.38 -28.34
C ALA A 60 28.20 -30.42 -27.42
N GLY A 61 27.76 -31.62 -27.04
CA GLY A 61 26.69 -31.81 -26.08
C GLY A 61 27.04 -31.25 -24.68
N VAL A 62 28.27 -31.50 -24.21
CA VAL A 62 28.74 -30.93 -22.93
C VAL A 62 28.74 -29.39 -22.98
N ALA A 63 29.25 -28.81 -24.05
CA ALA A 63 29.25 -27.36 -24.25
C ALA A 63 27.81 -26.79 -24.25
N LEU A 64 26.91 -27.42 -25.00
CA LEU A 64 25.53 -26.98 -25.08
C LEU A 64 24.78 -27.13 -23.75
N LEU A 65 25.11 -28.08 -22.89
CA LEU A 65 24.39 -28.35 -21.65
C LEU A 65 24.42 -27.14 -20.68
N ALA A 66 25.59 -26.50 -20.56
CA ALA A 66 25.73 -25.31 -19.72
C ALA A 66 24.89 -24.15 -20.27
N GLU A 67 25.02 -23.87 -21.56
CA GLU A 67 24.26 -22.80 -22.23
C GLU A 67 22.78 -23.04 -22.26
N ALA A 68 22.31 -24.27 -22.50
CA ALA A 68 20.92 -24.64 -22.53
C ALA A 68 20.25 -24.44 -21.14
N ARG A 69 20.93 -24.78 -20.06
CA ARG A 69 20.44 -24.55 -18.70
C ARG A 69 20.30 -23.06 -18.42
N GLU A 70 21.26 -22.24 -18.82
CA GLU A 70 21.17 -20.79 -18.63
C GLU A 70 20.04 -20.18 -19.43
N LEU A 71 19.88 -20.54 -20.70
CA LEU A 71 18.80 -20.07 -21.56
C LEU A 71 17.40 -20.43 -21.00
N LEU A 72 17.22 -21.67 -20.55
CA LEU A 72 15.96 -22.11 -19.94
C LEU A 72 15.68 -21.34 -18.64
N SER A 73 16.68 -21.16 -17.80
CA SER A 73 16.54 -20.37 -16.56
C SER A 73 16.18 -18.90 -16.85
N ARG A 74 16.76 -18.29 -17.87
CA ARG A 74 16.39 -16.93 -18.31
C ARG A 74 14.97 -16.84 -18.83
N ALA A 75 14.51 -17.83 -19.61
CA ALA A 75 13.15 -17.89 -20.11
C ALA A 75 12.13 -18.02 -18.96
N ASP A 76 12.40 -18.87 -17.97
CA ASP A 76 11.54 -19.06 -16.80
C ASP A 76 11.50 -17.79 -15.93
N ARG A 77 12.64 -17.11 -15.73
CA ARG A 77 12.69 -15.80 -15.05
C ARG A 77 11.86 -14.73 -15.78
N ALA A 78 11.98 -14.64 -17.11
CA ALA A 78 11.20 -13.68 -17.89
C ALA A 78 9.70 -13.92 -17.73
N ALA A 79 9.26 -15.17 -17.81
CA ALA A 79 7.86 -15.53 -17.58
C ALA A 79 7.39 -15.21 -16.14
N ALA A 80 8.24 -15.41 -15.14
CA ALA A 80 7.94 -15.06 -13.75
C ALA A 80 7.78 -13.53 -13.56
N VAL A 81 8.69 -12.73 -14.16
CA VAL A 81 8.59 -11.25 -14.14
C VAL A 81 7.25 -10.76 -14.73
N VAL A 82 6.87 -11.29 -15.90
CA VAL A 82 5.61 -10.90 -16.55
C VAL A 82 4.41 -11.26 -15.67
N ARG A 83 4.40 -12.45 -15.07
CA ARG A 83 3.33 -12.87 -14.16
C ARG A 83 3.26 -11.99 -12.91
N ALA A 84 4.41 -11.73 -12.26
CA ALA A 84 4.48 -10.89 -11.06
C ALA A 84 3.99 -9.44 -11.35
N THR A 85 4.38 -8.89 -12.51
CA THR A 85 3.91 -7.56 -12.94
C THR A 85 2.39 -7.56 -13.16
N GLY A 86 1.86 -8.56 -13.87
CA GLY A 86 0.41 -8.70 -14.09
C GLY A 86 -0.38 -8.95 -12.80
N ALA A 87 0.24 -9.57 -11.79
CA ALA A 87 -0.35 -9.77 -10.47
C ALA A 87 -0.21 -8.54 -9.53
N GLY A 88 0.51 -7.48 -9.91
CA GLY A 88 0.76 -6.31 -9.07
C GLY A 88 1.76 -6.55 -7.94
N GLU A 89 2.54 -7.60 -8.04
CA GLU A 89 3.61 -7.95 -7.10
C GLU A 89 4.95 -7.30 -7.49
N ARG A 90 4.98 -6.67 -8.65
CA ARG A 90 6.11 -5.93 -9.19
C ARG A 90 5.60 -4.71 -9.97
N GLY A 91 6.38 -3.62 -9.97
CA GLY A 91 6.06 -2.37 -10.64
C GLY A 91 6.29 -1.18 -9.75
N ARG A 92 5.49 -0.12 -9.92
CA ARG A 92 5.56 1.10 -9.13
C ARG A 92 4.19 1.45 -8.55
N LEU A 93 4.19 1.99 -7.33
CA LEU A 93 3.01 2.54 -6.68
C LEU A 93 3.37 3.88 -6.03
N ARG A 94 2.67 4.95 -6.42
CA ARG A 94 2.84 6.30 -5.87
C ARG A 94 1.71 6.57 -4.88
N MET A 95 2.06 6.69 -3.60
CA MET A 95 1.10 6.97 -2.54
C MET A 95 1.40 8.31 -1.88
N SER A 96 0.36 9.03 -1.48
CA SER A 96 0.47 10.22 -0.64
C SER A 96 -0.37 10.06 0.63
N LEU A 97 0.17 10.49 1.77
CA LEU A 97 -0.51 10.45 3.06
C LEU A 97 -0.82 11.88 3.53
N THR A 98 -2.00 12.10 4.12
CA THR A 98 -2.20 13.33 4.89
C THR A 98 -1.27 13.31 6.11
N ARG A 99 -0.74 14.47 6.49
CA ARG A 99 0.24 14.58 7.58
C ARG A 99 -0.28 14.00 8.90
N SER A 100 -1.59 14.11 9.15
CA SER A 100 -2.26 13.50 10.31
C SER A 100 -2.42 11.97 10.24
N LEU A 101 -2.02 11.33 9.13
CA LEU A 101 -2.15 9.89 8.88
C LEU A 101 -0.78 9.19 8.73
N THR A 102 0.28 9.72 9.30
CA THR A 102 1.62 9.11 9.22
C THR A 102 1.83 7.93 10.18
N GLY A 103 0.86 7.66 11.08
CA GLY A 103 0.84 6.55 12.03
C GLY A 103 -0.45 5.73 11.96
N GLY A 104 -0.75 4.98 13.03
CA GLY A 104 -1.99 4.21 13.14
C GLY A 104 -2.20 3.21 12.00
N VAL A 105 -3.46 3.04 11.59
CA VAL A 105 -3.85 2.11 10.52
C VAL A 105 -3.16 2.41 9.18
N ALA A 106 -2.96 3.69 8.84
CA ALA A 106 -2.29 4.07 7.59
C ALA A 106 -0.83 3.64 7.59
N GLY A 107 -0.09 3.89 8.68
CA GLY A 107 1.28 3.41 8.85
C GLY A 107 1.39 1.89 8.82
N ALA A 108 0.45 1.19 9.45
CA ALA A 108 0.37 -0.27 9.42
C ALA A 108 0.16 -0.81 7.99
N ILE A 109 -0.72 -0.20 7.20
CA ILE A 109 -0.96 -0.57 5.80
C ILE A 109 0.30 -0.37 4.95
N VAL A 110 0.96 0.79 5.08
CA VAL A 110 2.21 1.07 4.33
C VAL A 110 3.30 0.06 4.69
N SER A 111 3.47 -0.25 5.97
CA SER A 111 4.44 -1.25 6.44
C SER A 111 4.13 -2.65 5.94
N ALA A 112 2.87 -3.07 6.04
CA ALA A 112 2.42 -4.36 5.54
C ALA A 112 2.58 -4.50 4.02
N TYR A 113 2.29 -3.43 3.26
CA TYR A 113 2.46 -3.41 1.81
C TYR A 113 3.94 -3.58 1.40
N ARG A 114 4.85 -2.83 2.03
CA ARG A 114 6.30 -2.98 1.80
C ARG A 114 6.80 -4.39 2.07
N SER A 115 6.33 -4.99 3.17
CA SER A 115 6.74 -6.35 3.55
C SER A 115 6.19 -7.41 2.61
N ARG A 116 4.95 -7.25 2.12
CA ARG A 116 4.28 -8.24 1.29
C ARG A 116 4.67 -8.15 -0.19
N TYR A 117 5.03 -6.95 -0.67
CA TYR A 117 5.38 -6.68 -2.07
C TYR A 117 6.73 -5.95 -2.18
N PRO A 118 7.85 -6.61 -1.81
CA PRO A 118 9.17 -5.98 -1.75
C PRO A 118 9.70 -5.55 -3.11
N ASP A 119 9.19 -6.14 -4.21
CA ASP A 119 9.59 -5.83 -5.59
C ASP A 119 8.77 -4.68 -6.21
N VAL A 120 7.86 -4.06 -5.45
CA VAL A 120 7.15 -2.85 -5.85
C VAL A 120 7.94 -1.62 -5.42
N ASP A 121 8.31 -0.76 -6.39
CA ASP A 121 8.88 0.56 -6.11
C ASP A 121 7.81 1.47 -5.50
N LEU A 122 7.86 1.64 -4.18
CA LEU A 122 6.89 2.40 -3.41
C LEU A 122 7.39 3.84 -3.18
N ALA A 123 6.84 4.79 -3.94
CA ALA A 123 7.07 6.21 -3.74
C ALA A 123 6.03 6.79 -2.77
N LEU A 124 6.51 7.42 -1.67
CA LEU A 124 5.65 8.06 -0.67
C LEU A 124 5.84 9.57 -0.67
N SER A 125 4.74 10.30 -0.57
CA SER A 125 4.71 11.75 -0.36
C SER A 125 3.73 12.12 0.75
N LEU A 126 3.75 13.39 1.15
CA LEU A 126 2.86 13.95 2.16
C LEU A 126 2.13 15.16 1.58
N GLY A 127 0.87 15.35 1.99
CA GLY A 127 0.08 16.48 1.56
C GLY A 127 -1.17 16.69 2.39
N THR A 128 -2.15 17.40 1.82
CA THR A 128 -3.50 17.56 2.35
C THR A 128 -4.47 16.70 1.55
N THR A 129 -5.68 16.47 2.07
CA THR A 129 -6.71 15.73 1.35
C THR A 129 -6.99 16.32 -0.03
N MET A 130 -7.13 17.65 -0.14
CA MET A 130 -7.42 18.29 -1.43
C MET A 130 -6.24 18.25 -2.39
N LEU A 131 -5.00 18.39 -1.91
CA LEU A 131 -3.81 18.20 -2.75
C LEU A 131 -3.78 16.76 -3.32
N HIS A 132 -4.16 15.76 -2.51
CA HIS A 132 -4.24 14.38 -3.01
C HIS A 132 -5.32 14.21 -4.08
N VAL A 133 -6.47 14.89 -3.94
CA VAL A 133 -7.52 14.91 -4.96
C VAL A 133 -6.98 15.47 -6.28
N GLU A 134 -6.31 16.62 -6.24
CA GLU A 134 -5.68 17.25 -7.41
C GLU A 134 -4.65 16.31 -8.05
N GLN A 135 -3.75 15.75 -7.26
CA GLN A 135 -2.71 14.82 -7.72
C GLN A 135 -3.28 13.51 -8.29
N LEU A 136 -4.37 12.99 -7.73
CA LEU A 136 -5.07 11.82 -8.26
C LEU A 136 -5.64 12.13 -9.65
N HIS A 137 -6.32 13.27 -9.82
CA HIS A 137 -6.86 13.69 -11.12
C HIS A 137 -5.75 13.94 -12.14
N ALA A 138 -4.64 14.55 -11.74
CA ALA A 138 -3.47 14.77 -12.59
C ALA A 138 -2.67 13.48 -12.89
N GLY A 139 -2.95 12.37 -12.22
CA GLY A 139 -2.19 11.13 -12.36
C GLY A 139 -0.77 11.20 -11.77
N GLU A 140 -0.51 12.14 -10.89
CA GLU A 140 0.78 12.27 -10.19
C GLU A 140 0.95 11.23 -9.09
N ILE A 141 -0.14 10.86 -8.41
CA ILE A 141 -0.22 9.75 -7.47
C ILE A 141 -1.26 8.73 -7.93
N ASP A 142 -1.13 7.51 -7.42
CA ASP A 142 -2.04 6.40 -7.73
C ASP A 142 -3.05 6.19 -6.60
N VAL A 143 -2.65 6.42 -5.35
CA VAL A 143 -3.50 6.33 -4.15
C VAL A 143 -3.19 7.47 -3.19
N GLY A 144 -4.23 8.10 -2.65
CA GLY A 144 -4.17 9.08 -1.56
C GLY A 144 -4.79 8.52 -0.28
N PHE A 145 -4.08 8.61 0.86
CA PHE A 145 -4.71 8.46 2.17
C PHE A 145 -5.34 9.80 2.54
N VAL A 146 -6.65 9.79 2.80
CA VAL A 146 -7.46 11.00 2.89
C VAL A 146 -8.36 11.00 4.11
N ARG A 147 -8.87 12.18 4.47
CA ARG A 147 -9.93 12.34 5.47
C ARG A 147 -11.27 12.44 4.74
N PRO A 148 -12.11 11.39 4.76
CA PRO A 148 -13.43 11.43 4.16
C PRO A 148 -14.39 12.34 4.91
N PRO A 149 -15.56 12.72 4.30
CA PRO A 149 -15.99 12.38 2.96
C PRO A 149 -15.35 13.29 1.88
N LEU A 150 -15.06 12.73 0.72
CA LEU A 150 -14.46 13.50 -0.39
C LEU A 150 -15.50 14.23 -1.25
N TRP A 151 -16.59 13.54 -1.60
CA TRP A 151 -17.62 13.96 -2.57
C TRP A 151 -17.05 14.35 -3.95
N GLU A 152 -15.97 13.69 -4.37
CA GLU A 152 -15.24 14.03 -5.60
C GLU A 152 -15.64 13.10 -6.76
N PRO A 153 -16.22 13.64 -7.84
CA PRO A 153 -16.51 12.87 -9.04
C PRO A 153 -15.23 12.30 -9.66
N GLY A 154 -15.31 11.06 -10.12
CA GLY A 154 -14.16 10.39 -10.76
C GLY A 154 -13.17 9.72 -9.81
N LEU A 155 -13.34 9.86 -8.52
CA LEU A 155 -12.61 9.10 -7.50
C LEU A 155 -13.52 8.08 -6.84
N ASP A 156 -12.93 6.96 -6.44
CA ASP A 156 -13.52 5.99 -5.54
C ASP A 156 -12.75 6.03 -4.23
N GLU A 157 -13.43 5.72 -3.12
CA GLU A 157 -12.80 5.67 -1.80
C GLU A 157 -13.16 4.38 -1.07
N LEU A 158 -12.24 3.92 -0.22
CA LEU A 158 -12.44 2.85 0.75
C LEU A 158 -12.22 3.40 2.14
N VAL A 159 -13.28 3.49 2.92
CA VAL A 159 -13.20 3.89 4.33
C VAL A 159 -12.54 2.77 5.13
N LEU A 160 -11.48 3.09 5.87
CA LEU A 160 -10.68 2.17 6.66
C LEU A 160 -11.11 2.12 8.12
N GLY A 161 -11.77 3.17 8.60
CA GLY A 161 -12.23 3.30 9.97
C GLY A 161 -12.39 4.74 10.41
N ARG A 162 -12.57 4.92 11.72
CA ARG A 162 -12.65 6.23 12.37
C ARG A 162 -11.74 6.26 13.59
N GLU A 163 -11.04 7.36 13.77
CA GLU A 163 -10.12 7.59 14.90
C GLU A 163 -10.76 8.51 15.93
N PRO A 164 -10.69 8.19 17.24
CA PRO A 164 -11.17 9.08 18.27
C PRO A 164 -10.29 10.32 18.38
N MET A 165 -10.91 11.44 18.75
CA MET A 165 -10.25 12.71 18.93
C MET A 165 -10.08 13.06 20.40
N VAL A 166 -9.17 13.98 20.69
CA VAL A 166 -8.99 14.62 22.00
C VAL A 166 -9.05 16.13 21.85
N CYS A 167 -9.54 16.81 22.89
CA CYS A 167 -9.51 18.24 22.98
C CYS A 167 -8.12 18.71 23.45
N VAL A 168 -7.59 19.75 22.83
CA VAL A 168 -6.35 20.44 23.20
C VAL A 168 -6.71 21.79 23.83
N LEU A 169 -6.23 22.04 25.01
CA LEU A 169 -6.54 23.20 25.83
C LEU A 169 -5.26 23.94 26.28
N PRO A 170 -5.25 25.26 26.38
CA PRO A 170 -4.18 25.97 27.08
C PRO A 170 -4.11 25.54 28.56
N ARG A 171 -2.92 25.50 29.13
CA ARG A 171 -2.71 25.06 30.53
C ARG A 171 -3.60 25.74 31.55
N GLY A 172 -3.92 27.02 31.37
CA GLY A 172 -4.76 27.80 32.29
C GLY A 172 -6.24 27.70 32.06
N HIS A 173 -6.68 26.94 31.03
CA HIS A 173 -8.09 26.88 30.65
C HIS A 173 -8.96 26.21 31.71
N ARG A 174 -10.19 26.72 31.93
CA ARG A 174 -11.13 26.21 32.94
C ARG A 174 -11.40 24.72 32.87
N LEU A 175 -11.43 24.16 31.63
CA LEU A 175 -11.73 22.75 31.39
C LEU A 175 -10.53 21.82 31.69
N THR A 176 -9.33 22.32 31.92
CA THR A 176 -8.17 21.49 32.29
C THR A 176 -8.33 20.81 33.65
N ARG A 177 -9.25 21.29 34.48
CA ARG A 177 -9.58 20.69 35.79
C ARG A 177 -10.47 19.45 35.67
N ARG A 178 -11.10 19.23 34.50
CA ARG A 178 -11.95 18.06 34.23
C ARG A 178 -11.11 16.91 33.71
N THR A 179 -11.56 15.68 33.94
CA THR A 179 -10.97 14.46 33.38
C THR A 179 -11.39 14.26 31.92
N THR A 180 -12.66 14.61 31.60
CA THR A 180 -13.26 14.56 30.26
C THR A 180 -13.96 15.88 29.95
N VAL A 181 -14.12 16.17 28.66
CA VAL A 181 -14.77 17.37 28.12
C VAL A 181 -15.96 16.93 27.27
N ARG A 182 -17.06 17.65 27.32
CA ARG A 182 -18.22 17.40 26.42
C ARG A 182 -18.16 18.36 25.24
N PRO A 183 -18.59 17.95 24.04
CA PRO A 183 -18.74 18.87 22.91
C PRO A 183 -19.48 20.16 23.27
N ALA A 184 -20.55 20.07 24.05
CA ALA A 184 -21.33 21.23 24.50
C ALA A 184 -20.55 22.25 25.35
N ASP A 185 -19.46 21.84 26.02
CA ASP A 185 -18.62 22.71 26.83
C ASP A 185 -17.71 23.62 25.96
N LEU A 186 -17.62 23.34 24.62
CA LEU A 186 -16.67 23.94 23.69
C LEU A 186 -17.31 24.85 22.63
N ARG A 187 -18.62 24.96 22.58
CA ARG A 187 -19.37 25.66 21.53
C ARG A 187 -18.95 27.11 21.33
N ASP A 188 -18.67 27.80 22.40
CA ASP A 188 -18.35 29.23 22.41
C ASP A 188 -16.85 29.49 22.54
N GLU A 189 -16.02 28.44 22.56
CA GLU A 189 -14.58 28.59 22.68
C GLU A 189 -13.95 28.97 21.35
N PRO A 190 -12.97 29.89 21.34
CA PRO A 190 -12.25 30.24 20.13
C PRO A 190 -11.46 29.01 19.62
N LEU A 191 -11.64 28.66 18.35
CA LEU A 191 -11.09 27.45 17.74
C LEU A 191 -9.85 27.78 16.90
N VAL A 192 -8.77 27.08 17.16
CA VAL A 192 -7.57 27.03 16.28
C VAL A 192 -7.59 25.72 15.52
N TRP A 193 -7.61 25.77 14.20
CA TRP A 193 -7.68 24.54 13.44
C TRP A 193 -7.05 24.66 12.05
N TRP A 194 -7.03 23.56 11.26
CA TRP A 194 -6.52 23.62 9.89
C TRP A 194 -7.51 24.40 8.98
N PRO A 195 -6.99 24.98 7.88
CA PRO A 195 -7.82 25.66 6.88
C PRO A 195 -8.86 24.71 6.24
N GLU A 196 -10.08 25.18 6.02
CA GLU A 196 -11.16 24.38 5.43
C GLU A 196 -10.79 23.81 4.06
N GLU A 197 -10.04 24.57 3.27
CA GLU A 197 -9.59 24.19 1.92
C GLU A 197 -8.68 22.96 1.89
N HIS A 198 -8.10 22.53 3.03
CA HIS A 198 -7.29 21.31 3.10
C HIS A 198 -8.09 20.03 3.07
N GLY A 199 -9.39 20.08 3.41
CA GLY A 199 -10.29 18.92 3.41
C GLY A 199 -11.69 19.30 3.89
N PRO A 200 -12.49 19.97 3.04
CA PRO A 200 -13.76 20.61 3.45
C PRO A 200 -14.77 19.61 4.00
N GLY A 201 -14.77 18.37 3.48
CA GLY A 201 -15.69 17.33 3.97
C GLY A 201 -15.45 16.98 5.44
N ALA A 202 -14.26 16.55 5.77
CA ALA A 202 -13.87 16.21 7.15
C ALA A 202 -13.95 17.43 8.08
N TRP A 203 -13.56 18.61 7.59
CA TRP A 203 -13.61 19.86 8.33
C TRP A 203 -15.03 20.18 8.82
N ARG A 204 -16.02 20.07 7.94
CA ARG A 204 -17.43 20.32 8.26
C ARG A 204 -18.03 19.23 9.13
N GLU A 205 -17.68 17.95 8.85
CA GLU A 205 -18.18 16.81 9.63
C GLU A 205 -17.75 16.93 11.09
N VAL A 206 -16.46 17.12 11.37
CA VAL A 206 -15.95 17.21 12.74
C VAL A 206 -16.47 18.46 13.47
N ARG A 207 -16.54 19.61 12.79
CA ARG A 207 -17.14 20.80 13.42
C ARG A 207 -18.59 20.60 13.80
N ARG A 208 -19.38 19.91 12.98
CA ARG A 208 -20.75 19.57 13.32
C ARG A 208 -20.79 18.63 14.54
N GLU A 209 -19.93 17.63 14.58
CA GLU A 209 -19.89 16.66 15.68
C GLU A 209 -19.45 17.32 17.03
N VAL A 210 -18.52 18.26 16.99
CA VAL A 210 -17.97 18.92 18.19
C VAL A 210 -18.72 20.20 18.54
N CYS A 211 -19.07 21.03 17.55
CA CYS A 211 -19.66 22.35 17.79
C CYS A 211 -21.17 22.40 17.55
N GLY A 212 -21.79 21.32 17.04
CA GLY A 212 -23.21 21.28 16.64
C GLY A 212 -23.43 21.85 15.25
N ASP A 213 -24.72 22.13 14.93
CA ASP A 213 -25.08 22.67 13.61
C ASP A 213 -24.64 24.14 13.43
N PRO A 214 -24.39 24.57 12.18
CA PRO A 214 -24.03 25.95 11.86
C PRO A 214 -25.19 26.92 12.18
N PRO A 215 -24.92 28.25 12.32
CA PRO A 215 -23.66 28.92 12.03
C PRO A 215 -22.59 28.66 13.09
N TRP A 216 -21.36 28.39 12.64
CA TRP A 216 -20.22 28.23 13.54
C TRP A 216 -19.48 29.55 13.75
N PRO A 217 -18.89 29.78 14.94
CA PRO A 217 -18.00 30.91 15.13
C PRO A 217 -16.81 30.83 14.15
N PRO A 218 -16.25 31.96 13.71
CA PRO A 218 -15.04 31.96 12.89
C PRO A 218 -13.88 31.29 13.62
N LEU A 219 -12.91 30.77 12.89
CA LEU A 219 -11.68 30.31 13.51
C LEU A 219 -10.94 31.51 14.10
N ALA A 220 -10.45 31.33 15.33
CA ALA A 220 -9.58 32.34 15.95
C ALA A 220 -8.23 32.39 15.21
N ARG A 221 -7.76 31.21 14.74
CA ARG A 221 -6.55 31.08 13.95
C ARG A 221 -6.59 29.81 13.09
N ALA A 222 -6.17 29.91 11.83
CA ALA A 222 -5.97 28.79 10.94
C ALA A 222 -4.48 28.46 10.84
N GLU A 223 -4.14 27.18 11.08
CA GLU A 223 -2.77 26.69 10.99
C GLU A 223 -2.73 25.40 10.17
N PRO A 224 -1.81 25.30 9.18
CA PRO A 224 -1.80 24.16 8.26
C PRO A 224 -1.28 22.86 8.85
N GLU A 225 -0.55 22.94 9.98
CA GLU A 225 0.16 21.81 10.60
C GLU A 225 -0.26 21.62 12.06
N GLU A 226 -0.45 20.36 12.50
CA GLU A 226 -0.88 20.02 13.84
C GLU A 226 0.05 20.57 14.94
N GLU A 227 1.35 20.57 14.69
CA GLU A 227 2.33 21.14 15.63
C GLU A 227 2.10 22.64 15.85
N ARG A 228 1.82 23.38 14.77
CA ARG A 228 1.50 24.80 14.83
C ARG A 228 0.14 25.06 15.50
N ILE A 229 -0.86 24.20 15.21
CA ILE A 229 -2.15 24.23 15.89
C ILE A 229 -1.95 24.11 17.41
N VAL A 230 -1.24 23.06 17.86
CA VAL A 230 -1.02 22.81 19.30
C VAL A 230 -0.17 23.90 19.93
N THR A 231 0.81 24.44 19.20
CA THR A 231 1.62 25.60 19.68
C THR A 231 0.75 26.83 19.89
N ALA A 232 -0.11 27.17 18.91
CA ALA A 232 -1.01 28.31 19.05
C ALA A 232 -2.01 28.14 20.22
N VAL A 233 -2.49 26.91 20.45
CA VAL A 233 -3.28 26.60 21.65
C VAL A 233 -2.46 26.81 22.92
N ALA A 234 -1.23 26.34 22.99
CA ALA A 234 -0.36 26.52 24.15
C ALA A 234 -0.08 28.00 24.46
N GLU A 235 -0.05 28.85 23.43
CA GLU A 235 0.08 30.31 23.51
C GLU A 235 -1.24 31.02 23.94
N GLY A 236 -2.36 30.28 24.01
CA GLY A 236 -3.65 30.82 24.46
C GLY A 236 -4.53 31.37 23.34
N ALA A 237 -4.25 31.08 22.06
CA ALA A 237 -5.04 31.56 20.93
C ALA A 237 -6.47 30.96 20.88
N GLY A 238 -6.70 29.83 21.59
CA GLY A 238 -7.98 29.15 21.63
C GLY A 238 -7.81 27.69 22.02
N ILE A 239 -8.78 26.87 21.63
CA ILE A 239 -8.77 25.42 21.81
C ILE A 239 -8.58 24.72 20.47
N SER A 240 -8.32 23.39 20.48
CA SER A 240 -8.31 22.61 19.27
C SER A 240 -8.68 21.14 19.52
N PHE A 241 -8.68 20.35 18.44
CA PHE A 241 -8.92 18.90 18.44
C PHE A 241 -7.85 18.22 17.59
N ILE A 242 -7.29 17.12 18.08
CA ILE A 242 -6.37 16.27 17.29
C ILE A 242 -6.71 14.80 17.55
N MET A 243 -6.16 13.93 16.73
CA MET A 243 -6.34 12.48 16.90
C MET A 243 -5.73 12.02 18.23
N LEU A 244 -6.42 11.10 18.91
CA LEU A 244 -5.95 10.51 20.16
C LEU A 244 -4.54 9.93 20.01
N GLU A 245 -4.29 9.17 18.93
CA GLU A 245 -2.98 8.57 18.68
C GLU A 245 -1.90 9.65 18.53
N ARG A 246 -2.21 10.70 17.78
CA ARG A 246 -1.29 11.83 17.58
C ARG A 246 -0.98 12.57 18.90
N SER A 247 -1.92 12.65 19.81
CA SER A 247 -1.74 13.29 21.13
C SER A 247 -0.70 12.58 22.01
N ARG A 248 -0.38 11.30 21.73
CA ARG A 248 0.62 10.53 22.47
C ARG A 248 2.05 10.94 22.10
N SER A 249 2.27 11.27 20.84
CA SER A 249 3.59 11.67 20.31
C SER A 249 3.82 13.19 20.31
N LEU A 250 2.76 13.98 20.11
CA LEU A 250 2.85 15.44 20.04
C LEU A 250 2.69 16.06 21.43
N ARG A 251 3.80 16.35 22.09
CA ARG A 251 3.84 16.94 23.44
C ARG A 251 4.43 18.34 23.40
N ILE A 252 3.57 19.38 23.43
CA ILE A 252 4.00 20.79 23.44
C ILE A 252 3.80 21.38 24.84
N PRO A 253 4.82 21.94 25.47
CA PRO A 253 4.69 22.61 26.76
C PRO A 253 3.64 23.72 26.71
N GLY A 254 2.73 23.74 27.70
CA GLY A 254 1.65 24.71 27.72
C GLY A 254 0.31 24.18 27.14
N ALA A 255 0.34 23.11 26.37
CA ALA A 255 -0.86 22.41 25.91
C ALA A 255 -1.26 21.27 26.86
N VAL A 256 -2.56 21.11 27.09
CA VAL A 256 -3.16 20.05 27.91
C VAL A 256 -4.18 19.30 27.10
N TYR A 257 -4.09 17.97 27.07
CA TYR A 257 -4.99 17.09 26.33
C TYR A 257 -6.05 16.51 27.23
N ARG A 258 -7.30 16.50 26.78
CA ARG A 258 -8.45 15.90 27.49
C ARG A 258 -9.25 15.01 26.56
N ARG A 259 -9.62 13.83 27.07
CA ARG A 259 -10.57 12.96 26.36
C ARG A 259 -11.94 13.60 26.29
N PHE A 260 -12.70 13.28 25.26
CA PHE A 260 -14.12 13.59 25.26
C PHE A 260 -14.90 12.60 26.13
N ALA A 261 -15.99 13.06 26.71
CA ALA A 261 -16.98 12.15 27.30
C ALA A 261 -17.70 11.39 26.16
N PRO A 262 -18.07 10.12 26.36
CA PRO A 262 -18.79 9.34 25.35
C PRO A 262 -20.15 9.97 24.97
N PRO A 263 -20.55 9.90 23.68
CA PRO A 263 -19.75 9.40 22.56
C PRO A 263 -18.62 10.36 22.19
N GLU A 264 -17.42 9.80 22.00
CA GLU A 264 -16.25 10.61 21.62
C GLU A 264 -16.34 11.03 20.15
N PRO A 265 -16.04 12.29 19.80
CA PRO A 265 -15.92 12.70 18.41
C PRO A 265 -14.81 11.90 17.70
N THR A 266 -15.07 11.58 16.44
CA THR A 266 -14.18 10.77 15.65
C THR A 266 -13.92 11.39 14.29
N MET A 267 -12.81 11.03 13.63
CA MET A 267 -12.52 11.44 12.27
C MET A 267 -12.24 10.21 11.39
N GLY A 268 -12.83 10.20 10.20
CA GLY A 268 -12.67 9.11 9.24
C GLY A 268 -11.26 9.02 8.67
N ILE A 269 -10.88 7.81 8.28
CA ILE A 269 -9.71 7.51 7.46
C ILE A 269 -10.17 6.74 6.24
N ALA A 270 -9.67 7.10 5.05
CA ALA A 270 -9.92 6.39 3.82
C ALA A 270 -8.68 6.38 2.92
N ILE A 271 -8.63 5.45 1.97
CA ILE A 271 -7.82 5.56 0.78
C ILE A 271 -8.70 5.92 -0.40
N ALA A 272 -8.19 6.75 -1.31
CA ALA A 272 -8.87 7.16 -2.53
C ALA A 272 -7.98 6.89 -3.75
N TRP A 273 -8.61 6.58 -4.87
CA TRP A 273 -7.98 6.32 -6.16
C TRP A 273 -8.90 6.75 -7.31
N ARG A 274 -8.37 6.85 -8.54
CA ARG A 274 -9.20 7.16 -9.72
C ARG A 274 -10.20 6.05 -9.99
N ARG A 275 -11.46 6.43 -10.24
CA ARG A 275 -12.49 5.48 -10.68
C ARG A 275 -12.06 4.79 -11.97
N GLY A 276 -12.19 3.46 -12.01
CA GLY A 276 -11.79 2.66 -13.16
C GLY A 276 -10.27 2.43 -13.29
N ASP A 277 -9.46 2.86 -12.31
CA ASP A 277 -8.04 2.53 -12.29
C ASP A 277 -7.83 1.02 -12.13
N ASN A 278 -7.21 0.41 -13.14
CA ASN A 278 -6.96 -1.03 -13.22
C ASN A 278 -5.50 -1.39 -12.93
N LEU A 279 -4.72 -0.50 -12.32
CA LEU A 279 -3.35 -0.80 -11.92
C LEU A 279 -3.33 -1.96 -10.91
N PRO A 280 -2.65 -3.08 -11.23
CA PRO A 280 -2.62 -4.23 -10.33
C PRO A 280 -2.05 -3.92 -8.94
N THR A 281 -1.07 -3.01 -8.85
CA THR A 281 -0.49 -2.55 -7.58
C THR A 281 -1.50 -1.82 -6.70
N VAL A 282 -2.41 -1.02 -7.30
CA VAL A 282 -3.52 -0.35 -6.60
C VAL A 282 -4.53 -1.39 -6.09
N ALA A 283 -4.88 -2.38 -6.92
CA ALA A 283 -5.79 -3.46 -6.51
C ALA A 283 -5.24 -4.22 -5.29
N ARG A 284 -3.94 -4.58 -5.29
CA ARG A 284 -3.28 -5.22 -4.15
C ARG A 284 -3.27 -4.36 -2.90
N LEU A 285 -3.04 -3.05 -3.04
CA LEU A 285 -3.13 -2.15 -1.88
C LEU A 285 -4.54 -2.10 -1.30
N ARG A 286 -5.58 -2.03 -2.13
CA ARG A 286 -6.97 -2.01 -1.68
C ARG A 286 -7.36 -3.27 -0.90
N GLU A 287 -6.98 -4.45 -1.42
CA GLU A 287 -7.19 -5.74 -0.74
C GLU A 287 -6.51 -5.76 0.64
N LEU A 288 -5.23 -5.39 0.68
CA LEU A 288 -4.45 -5.34 1.92
C LEU A 288 -4.98 -4.30 2.91
N ALA A 289 -5.36 -3.11 2.43
CA ALA A 289 -5.91 -2.06 3.26
C ALA A 289 -7.22 -2.50 3.94
N ALA A 290 -8.11 -3.18 3.19
CA ALA A 290 -9.33 -3.74 3.75
C ALA A 290 -9.05 -4.86 4.78
N GLU A 291 -8.00 -5.67 4.57
CA GLU A 291 -7.58 -6.71 5.52
C GLU A 291 -7.07 -6.10 6.83
N VAL A 292 -6.14 -5.14 6.74
CA VAL A 292 -5.54 -4.47 7.91
C VAL A 292 -6.59 -3.70 8.69
N ALA A 293 -7.47 -2.94 8.01
CA ALA A 293 -8.51 -2.16 8.66
C ALA A 293 -9.52 -3.03 9.43
N ARG A 294 -9.87 -4.21 8.92
CA ARG A 294 -10.73 -5.15 9.67
C ARG A 294 -10.07 -5.64 10.95
N ARG A 295 -8.79 -5.99 10.91
CA ARG A 295 -8.03 -6.46 12.10
C ARG A 295 -7.91 -5.37 13.15
N ASP A 296 -7.65 -4.12 12.73
CA ASP A 296 -7.54 -2.97 13.63
C ASP A 296 -8.88 -2.65 14.28
N GLY A 297 -9.97 -2.66 13.52
CA GLY A 297 -11.32 -2.48 14.03
C GLY A 297 -11.82 -3.57 15.00
N GLU A 298 -11.32 -4.80 14.88
CA GLU A 298 -11.57 -5.90 15.83
C GLU A 298 -10.75 -5.70 17.12
N ALA A 299 -9.51 -5.26 17.01
CA ALA A 299 -8.64 -4.99 18.16
C ALA A 299 -9.20 -3.84 19.04
N ILE A 300 -9.73 -2.78 18.41
CA ILE A 300 -10.35 -1.64 19.13
C ILE A 300 -11.65 -2.05 19.86
N ARG A 301 -12.41 -3.03 19.35
CA ARG A 301 -13.66 -3.50 20.00
C ARG A 301 -13.42 -4.46 21.15
N ASN A 302 -12.25 -5.09 21.24
CA ASN A 302 -11.90 -6.12 22.21
C ASN A 302 -10.94 -5.63 23.32
N GLY A 303 -10.46 -4.39 23.29
CA GLY A 303 -9.58 -3.74 24.27
C GLY A 303 -10.22 -2.54 24.94
#